data_fa84c1ca5334e94c36309e444d71c35b
#
_entry.id   fa84c1ca5334e94c36309e444d71c35b
#
_cell.length_a   1.000
_cell.length_b   1.000
_cell.length_c   1.000
_cell.angle_alpha   90.00
_cell.angle_beta   90.00
_cell.angle_gamma   90.00
#
_symmetry.space_group_name_H-M   'P 1'
#
loop_
_entity.id
_entity.type
_entity.pdbx_description
1 polymer ?
#
loop_
_entity_poly.entity_id
_entity_poly.type
_entity_poly.pdbx_seq_one_letter_code
_entity_poly.pdbx_strand_id
1 'polypeptide(L)'
;YNETEDFVKYVNQLDSIDFIIHGGDYTEFGLKKEFEWNDDILSKLKVPYVGLIGNHDVIGNGDQVFRKIFGNENFSFVVSDVKFVCLNTNAIEYDYSHPVPDFNFLKNEIADSTRNKRTIVVMHAPPGNEQFDNNVKDVFQLYIKTLPSLMFCLHAHNHCVSAADLFEDGIIYYG
;
A
#
# COMPACT_ATOMS: atom_id res chain seq x y z
N TYR A 1 -2.91 11.78 -15.79
CA TYR A 1 -2.32 12.97 -15.13
C TYR A 1 -3.34 14.07 -14.84
N ASN A 2 -4.30 14.34 -15.72
CA ASN A 2 -5.35 15.35 -15.46
C ASN A 2 -6.18 15.02 -14.22
N GLU A 3 -6.53 13.74 -14.03
CA GLU A 3 -7.27 13.27 -12.85
C GLU A 3 -6.46 13.46 -11.57
N THR A 4 -5.16 13.19 -11.60
CA THR A 4 -4.25 13.40 -10.46
C THR A 4 -4.14 14.91 -10.12
N GLU A 5 -4.06 15.77 -11.14
CA GLU A 5 -4.05 17.23 -10.92
C GLU A 5 -5.36 17.72 -10.30
N ASP A 6 -6.49 17.21 -10.77
CA ASP A 6 -7.80 17.59 -10.24
C ASP A 6 -8.01 17.06 -8.82
N PHE A 7 -7.52 15.86 -8.52
CA PHE A 7 -7.46 15.32 -7.16
C PHE A 7 -6.65 16.24 -6.23
N VAL A 8 -5.45 16.64 -6.62
CA VAL A 8 -4.59 17.55 -5.82
C VAL A 8 -5.29 18.89 -5.59
N LYS A 9 -5.91 19.48 -6.61
CA LYS A 9 -6.69 20.71 -6.48
C LYS A 9 -7.84 20.55 -5.48
N TYR A 10 -8.57 19.44 -5.57
CA TYR A 10 -9.68 19.13 -4.68
C TYR A 10 -9.23 18.96 -3.24
N VAL A 11 -8.24 18.11 -2.99
CA VAL A 11 -7.71 17.83 -1.64
C VAL A 11 -7.18 19.13 -0.99
N ASN A 12 -6.50 19.97 -1.76
CA ASN A 12 -5.96 21.23 -1.27
C ASN A 12 -7.01 22.27 -0.84
N GLN A 13 -8.30 22.02 -1.12
CA GLN A 13 -9.44 22.85 -0.66
C GLN A 13 -10.05 22.32 0.64
N LEU A 14 -9.65 21.11 1.08
CA LEU A 14 -10.18 20.48 2.29
C LEU A 14 -9.30 20.83 3.50
N ASP A 15 -9.93 21.33 4.56
CA ASP A 15 -9.22 21.76 5.78
C ASP A 15 -9.01 20.64 6.81
N SER A 16 -9.57 19.44 6.58
CA SER A 16 -9.64 18.34 7.55
C SER A 16 -8.89 17.07 7.12
N ILE A 17 -7.93 17.19 6.22
CA ILE A 17 -7.08 16.09 5.78
C ILE A 17 -5.72 16.19 6.45
N ASP A 18 -5.31 15.16 7.17
CA ASP A 18 -4.01 15.10 7.84
C ASP A 18 -2.90 14.62 6.90
N PHE A 19 -3.21 13.63 6.05
CA PHE A 19 -2.28 13.07 5.06
C PHE A 19 -3.04 12.24 4.00
N ILE A 20 -2.34 11.86 2.95
CA ILE A 20 -2.85 11.02 1.86
C ILE A 20 -2.07 9.71 1.81
N ILE A 21 -2.77 8.59 1.58
CA ILE A 21 -2.16 7.32 1.17
C ILE A 21 -2.51 7.10 -0.30
N HIS A 22 -1.48 7.05 -1.15
CA HIS A 22 -1.62 6.67 -2.55
C HIS A 22 -1.50 5.15 -2.68
N GLY A 23 -2.50 4.53 -3.25
CA GLY A 23 -2.66 3.08 -3.28
C GLY A 23 -1.76 2.31 -4.25
N GLY A 24 -0.86 2.97 -4.97
CA GLY A 24 -0.02 2.38 -6.02
C GLY A 24 -0.47 2.75 -7.43
N ASP A 25 0.21 2.21 -8.43
CA ASP A 25 0.01 2.50 -9.85
C ASP A 25 0.22 3.98 -10.19
N TYR A 26 1.40 4.50 -9.83
CA TYR A 26 1.86 5.83 -10.23
C TYR A 26 2.12 5.92 -11.74
N THR A 27 2.43 4.79 -12.34
CA THR A 27 2.86 4.66 -13.72
C THR A 27 1.97 3.68 -14.48
N GLU A 28 2.00 3.76 -15.80
CA GLU A 28 1.39 2.77 -16.69
C GLU A 28 2.39 1.66 -17.04
N PHE A 29 3.68 2.01 -17.18
CA PHE A 29 4.72 1.12 -17.69
C PHE A 29 5.99 1.08 -16.82
N GLY A 30 5.96 1.59 -15.60
CA GLY A 30 7.13 1.63 -14.72
C GLY A 30 8.25 2.57 -15.19
N LEU A 31 7.96 3.51 -16.07
CA LEU A 31 8.98 4.37 -16.63
C LEU A 31 9.35 5.50 -15.66
N LYS A 32 10.66 5.75 -15.54
CA LYS A 32 11.15 6.83 -14.67
C LYS A 32 10.44 8.17 -14.92
N LYS A 33 10.14 8.49 -16.18
CA LYS A 33 9.49 9.76 -16.53
C LYS A 33 8.05 9.85 -16.04
N GLU A 34 7.33 8.71 -15.99
CA GLU A 34 5.99 8.65 -15.44
C GLU A 34 5.98 8.88 -13.94
N PHE A 35 6.94 8.28 -13.21
CA PHE A 35 7.14 8.55 -11.78
C PHE A 35 7.45 10.02 -11.52
N GLU A 36 8.37 10.62 -12.27
CA GLU A 36 8.72 12.03 -12.13
C GLU A 36 7.50 12.94 -12.35
N TRP A 37 6.67 12.67 -13.35
CA TRP A 37 5.46 13.45 -13.61
C TRP A 37 4.43 13.34 -12.50
N ASN A 38 4.22 12.13 -11.96
CA ASN A 38 3.30 11.96 -10.84
C ASN A 38 3.83 12.61 -9.55
N ASP A 39 5.11 12.47 -9.27
CA ASP A 39 5.74 13.12 -8.12
C ASP A 39 5.65 14.64 -8.23
N ASP A 40 5.92 15.21 -9.41
CA ASP A 40 5.76 16.64 -9.69
C ASP A 40 4.33 17.14 -9.43
N ILE A 41 3.31 16.32 -9.67
CA ILE A 41 1.90 16.67 -9.42
C ILE A 41 1.58 16.51 -7.93
N LEU A 42 1.91 15.37 -7.34
CA LEU A 42 1.60 15.05 -5.94
C LEU A 42 2.37 15.93 -4.94
N SER A 43 3.57 16.38 -5.31
CA SER A 43 4.35 17.35 -4.50
C SER A 43 3.64 18.69 -4.28
N LYS A 44 2.58 19.00 -5.07
CA LYS A 44 1.72 20.18 -4.88
C LYS A 44 0.64 20.02 -3.81
N LEU A 45 0.52 18.83 -3.21
CA LEU A 45 -0.34 18.63 -2.04
C LEU A 45 0.14 19.49 -0.87
N LYS A 46 -0.80 20.11 -0.16
CA LYS A 46 -0.52 20.90 1.06
C LYS A 46 -0.32 20.02 2.30
N VAL A 47 -0.71 18.78 2.22
CA VAL A 47 -0.57 17.77 3.27
C VAL A 47 0.44 16.70 2.83
N PRO A 48 1.14 16.04 3.76
CA PRO A 48 2.06 14.97 3.40
C PRO A 48 1.32 13.81 2.72
N TYR A 49 2.03 13.08 1.86
CA TYR A 49 1.52 11.84 1.30
C TYR A 49 2.55 10.73 1.42
N VAL A 50 2.08 9.52 1.45
CA VAL A 50 2.85 8.29 1.35
C VAL A 50 2.29 7.44 0.23
N GLY A 51 3.11 6.66 -0.44
CA GLY A 51 2.68 5.85 -1.55
C GLY A 51 3.11 4.40 -1.45
N LEU A 52 2.21 3.51 -1.85
CA LEU A 52 2.51 2.12 -2.05
C LEU A 52 2.98 1.90 -3.48
N ILE A 53 3.69 0.80 -3.70
CA ILE A 53 4.01 0.34 -5.05
C ILE A 53 2.83 -0.46 -5.60
N GLY A 54 2.37 -0.12 -6.81
CA GLY A 54 1.38 -0.91 -7.56
C GLY A 54 2.05 -1.87 -8.55
N ASN A 55 1.27 -2.69 -9.22
CA ASN A 55 1.80 -3.67 -10.17
C ASN A 55 2.35 -3.01 -11.43
N HIS A 56 1.73 -1.96 -11.94
CA HIS A 56 2.26 -1.18 -13.08
C HIS A 56 3.60 -0.51 -12.75
N ASP A 57 3.83 -0.18 -11.48
CA ASP A 57 5.06 0.46 -11.02
C ASP A 57 6.27 -0.49 -11.00
N VAL A 58 6.05 -1.81 -11.05
CA VAL A 58 7.12 -2.81 -11.07
C VAL A 58 7.64 -3.09 -12.48
N ILE A 59 6.82 -2.85 -13.51
CA ILE A 59 7.14 -3.16 -14.90
C ILE A 59 8.49 -2.53 -15.29
N GLY A 60 9.30 -3.26 -16.04
CA GLY A 60 10.53 -2.74 -16.68
C GLY A 60 11.61 -2.22 -15.72
N ASN A 61 11.73 -2.75 -14.50
CA ASN A 61 12.59 -2.27 -13.42
C ASN A 61 12.08 -0.99 -12.73
N GLY A 62 10.80 -0.70 -12.84
CA GLY A 62 10.18 0.47 -12.20
C GLY A 62 10.26 0.41 -10.68
N ASP A 63 10.30 -0.78 -10.08
CA ASP A 63 10.56 -1.01 -8.66
C ASP A 63 11.84 -0.31 -8.16
N GLN A 64 12.91 -0.31 -8.98
CA GLN A 64 14.16 0.38 -8.64
C GLN A 64 14.00 1.91 -8.71
N VAL A 65 13.16 2.40 -9.62
CA VAL A 65 12.85 3.83 -9.72
C VAL A 65 11.97 4.24 -8.54
N PHE A 66 10.94 3.46 -8.24
CA PHE A 66 10.06 3.68 -7.09
C PHE A 66 10.88 3.82 -5.80
N ARG A 67 11.78 2.87 -5.53
CA ARG A 67 12.65 2.92 -4.33
C ARG A 67 13.50 4.17 -4.23
N LYS A 68 13.91 4.74 -5.35
CA LYS A 68 14.73 5.97 -5.37
C LYS A 68 13.91 7.25 -5.11
N ILE A 69 12.65 7.26 -5.49
CA ILE A 69 11.77 8.43 -5.39
C ILE A 69 10.97 8.38 -4.08
N PHE A 70 10.34 7.25 -3.79
CA PHE A 70 9.39 7.10 -2.69
C PHE A 70 9.93 6.31 -1.48
N GLY A 71 11.03 5.58 -1.65
CA GLY A 71 11.64 4.78 -0.57
C GLY A 71 11.27 3.30 -0.63
N ASN A 72 11.29 2.63 0.52
CA ASN A 72 11.08 1.19 0.59
C ASN A 72 9.65 0.80 0.17
N GLU A 73 9.52 -0.37 -0.47
CA GLU A 73 8.24 -0.94 -0.89
C GLU A 73 7.40 -1.47 0.29
N ASN A 74 8.09 -1.92 1.34
CA ASN A 74 7.48 -2.31 2.61
C ASN A 74 7.96 -1.34 3.68
N PHE A 75 7.04 -0.69 4.37
CA PHE A 75 7.34 0.28 5.42
C PHE A 75 6.20 0.40 6.41
N SER A 76 6.48 0.99 7.56
CA SER A 76 5.43 1.36 8.51
C SER A 76 5.64 2.77 9.03
N PHE A 77 4.56 3.42 9.40
CA PHE A 77 4.57 4.73 10.03
C PHE A 77 3.45 4.85 11.06
N VAL A 78 3.56 5.85 11.91
CA VAL A 78 2.58 6.09 12.98
C VAL A 78 2.02 7.49 12.89
N VAL A 79 0.69 7.58 12.92
CA VAL A 79 -0.03 8.84 13.10
C VAL A 79 -0.86 8.72 14.38
N SER A 80 -0.58 9.56 15.35
CA SER A 80 -1.21 9.51 16.67
C SER A 80 -1.05 8.12 17.32
N ASP A 81 -2.15 7.39 17.52
CA ASP A 81 -2.18 6.06 18.12
C ASP A 81 -2.45 4.94 17.11
N VAL A 82 -2.37 5.24 15.82
CA VAL A 82 -2.55 4.27 14.73
C VAL A 82 -1.23 4.03 14.00
N LYS A 83 -0.87 2.76 13.87
CA LYS A 83 0.25 2.29 13.04
C LYS A 83 -0.28 1.81 11.70
N PHE A 84 0.29 2.32 10.63
CA PHE A 84 0.04 1.87 9.26
C PHE A 84 1.18 0.95 8.83
N VAL A 85 0.84 -0.27 8.43
CA VAL A 85 1.79 -1.27 7.90
C VAL A 85 1.53 -1.39 6.41
N CYS A 86 2.41 -0.84 5.61
CA CYS A 86 2.31 -0.75 4.15
C CYS A 86 3.13 -1.86 3.50
N LEU A 87 2.50 -2.63 2.61
CA LEU A 87 3.07 -3.85 2.06
C LEU A 87 3.02 -3.84 0.52
N ASN A 88 4.13 -4.23 -0.09
CA ASN A 88 4.12 -4.69 -1.48
C ASN A 88 3.45 -6.07 -1.55
N THR A 89 2.47 -6.22 -2.44
CA THR A 89 1.70 -7.46 -2.63
C THR A 89 1.63 -7.88 -4.11
N ASN A 90 2.46 -7.29 -4.98
CA ASN A 90 2.45 -7.49 -6.44
C ASN A 90 3.31 -8.70 -6.86
N ALA A 91 2.95 -9.91 -6.45
CA ALA A 91 3.79 -11.10 -6.60
C ALA A 91 4.00 -11.53 -8.07
N ILE A 92 2.98 -11.37 -8.93
CA ILE A 92 3.05 -11.75 -10.36
C ILE A 92 4.17 -11.00 -11.06
N GLU A 93 4.33 -9.69 -10.80
CA GLU A 93 5.29 -8.86 -11.51
C GLU A 93 6.75 -9.26 -11.22
N TYR A 94 6.96 -10.04 -10.18
CA TYR A 94 8.27 -10.61 -9.85
C TYR A 94 8.42 -12.07 -10.28
N ASP A 95 7.48 -12.62 -11.06
CA ASP A 95 7.46 -14.05 -11.41
C ASP A 95 7.64 -14.96 -10.19
N TYR A 96 7.10 -14.53 -9.03
CA TYR A 96 7.28 -15.20 -7.73
C TYR A 96 8.75 -15.42 -7.34
N SER A 97 9.68 -14.68 -7.92
CA SER A 97 11.12 -14.78 -7.65
C SER A 97 11.55 -14.14 -6.34
N HIS A 98 10.70 -13.30 -5.78
CA HIS A 98 10.89 -12.62 -4.50
C HIS A 98 9.78 -12.99 -3.52
N PRO A 99 10.05 -12.99 -2.21
CA PRO A 99 9.01 -13.20 -1.20
C PRO A 99 8.11 -11.96 -1.10
N VAL A 100 7.01 -11.96 -1.86
CA VAL A 100 5.98 -10.92 -1.86
C VAL A 100 4.63 -11.59 -1.52
N PRO A 101 3.97 -11.22 -0.41
CA PRO A 101 4.40 -10.23 0.60
C PRO A 101 5.63 -10.66 1.42
N ASP A 102 6.39 -9.67 1.93
CA ASP A 102 7.59 -9.93 2.73
C ASP A 102 7.24 -10.35 4.17
N PHE A 103 7.29 -11.64 4.44
CA PHE A 103 7.02 -12.20 5.77
C PHE A 103 8.09 -11.86 6.82
N ASN A 104 9.33 -11.54 6.42
CA ASN A 104 10.34 -11.11 7.38
C ASN A 104 10.04 -9.69 7.87
N PHE A 105 9.61 -8.82 6.96
CA PHE A 105 9.12 -7.50 7.35
C PHE A 105 7.92 -7.61 8.30
N LEU A 106 6.90 -8.44 7.96
CA LEU A 106 5.74 -8.66 8.83
C LEU A 106 6.13 -9.21 10.21
N LYS A 107 7.06 -10.16 10.30
CA LYS A 107 7.57 -10.67 11.59
C LYS A 107 8.18 -9.57 12.45
N ASN A 108 8.94 -8.67 11.84
CA ASN A 108 9.53 -7.54 12.56
C ASN A 108 8.45 -6.57 13.05
N GLU A 109 7.43 -6.30 12.24
CA GLU A 109 6.30 -5.44 12.63
C GLU A 109 5.47 -6.03 13.77
N ILE A 110 5.28 -7.36 13.79
CA ILE A 110 4.61 -8.10 14.86
C ILE A 110 5.46 -8.08 16.14
N ALA A 111 6.77 -8.26 16.03
CA ALA A 111 7.70 -8.26 17.16
C ALA A 111 7.87 -6.86 17.78
N ASP A 112 7.63 -5.81 17.03
CA ASP A 112 7.63 -4.41 17.52
C ASP A 112 6.38 -4.11 18.37
N SER A 113 6.16 -4.96 19.39
CA SER A 113 5.06 -4.85 20.34
C SER A 113 5.21 -3.70 21.34
N THR A 114 6.29 -2.92 21.25
CA THR A 114 6.57 -1.81 22.18
C THR A 114 5.57 -0.66 22.08
N ARG A 115 4.68 -0.73 21.12
CA ARG A 115 3.73 0.34 20.85
C ARG A 115 2.32 -0.23 20.75
N ASN A 116 1.63 -0.50 21.81
CA ASN A 116 0.20 -0.89 21.87
C ASN A 116 -0.69 0.03 20.99
N LYS A 117 -0.35 0.13 19.71
CA LYS A 117 -1.05 0.97 18.74
C LYS A 117 -2.07 0.13 17.99
N ARG A 118 -3.16 0.75 17.65
CA ARG A 118 -4.10 0.19 16.69
C ARG A 118 -3.39 0.08 15.34
N THR A 119 -3.61 -0.99 14.62
CA THR A 119 -2.91 -1.24 13.34
C THR A 119 -3.89 -1.24 12.19
N ILE A 120 -3.50 -0.62 11.09
CA ILE A 120 -4.14 -0.71 9.77
C ILE A 120 -3.10 -1.28 8.82
N VAL A 121 -3.44 -2.33 8.08
CA VAL A 121 -2.61 -2.87 7.02
C VAL A 121 -3.04 -2.24 5.70
N VAL A 122 -2.07 -1.80 4.89
CA VAL A 122 -2.33 -1.16 3.60
C VAL A 122 -1.54 -1.89 2.52
N MET A 123 -2.19 -2.22 1.41
CA MET A 123 -1.60 -2.96 0.31
C MET A 123 -2.16 -2.50 -1.03
N HIS A 124 -1.48 -2.81 -2.13
CA HIS A 124 -2.03 -2.56 -3.47
C HIS A 124 -3.06 -3.62 -3.83
N ALA A 125 -2.64 -4.86 -4.05
CA ALA A 125 -3.52 -5.98 -4.39
C ALA A 125 -3.91 -6.78 -3.14
N PRO A 126 -5.21 -7.03 -2.90
CA PRO A 126 -5.66 -7.81 -1.74
C PRO A 126 -5.49 -9.33 -1.97
N PRO A 127 -5.49 -10.16 -0.90
CA PRO A 127 -5.63 -11.61 -1.02
C PRO A 127 -6.84 -11.98 -1.85
N GLY A 128 -6.69 -12.98 -2.73
CA GLY A 128 -7.71 -13.41 -3.68
C GLY A 128 -7.63 -12.73 -5.04
N ASN A 129 -6.93 -11.59 -5.14
CA ASN A 129 -6.62 -10.98 -6.43
C ASN A 129 -5.50 -11.76 -7.14
N GLU A 130 -5.46 -11.70 -8.49
CA GLU A 130 -4.43 -12.41 -9.28
C GLU A 130 -3.01 -11.92 -9.03
N GLN A 131 -2.83 -10.63 -8.71
CA GLN A 131 -1.52 -10.04 -8.40
C GLN A 131 -0.94 -10.55 -7.07
N PHE A 132 -1.80 -10.98 -6.15
CA PHE A 132 -1.37 -11.52 -4.86
C PHE A 132 -0.86 -12.96 -4.99
N ASP A 133 0.18 -13.34 -4.24
CA ASP A 133 0.54 -14.77 -4.14
C ASP A 133 -0.50 -15.54 -3.32
N ASN A 134 -1.50 -16.05 -3.99
CA ASN A 134 -2.60 -16.78 -3.37
C ASN A 134 -2.21 -18.13 -2.75
N ASN A 135 -0.98 -18.64 -3.02
CA ASN A 135 -0.48 -19.84 -2.33
C ASN A 135 -0.19 -19.56 -0.86
N VAL A 136 0.08 -18.31 -0.51
CA VAL A 136 0.41 -17.92 0.87
C VAL A 136 -0.68 -17.08 1.54
N LYS A 137 -1.84 -16.87 0.90
CA LYS A 137 -2.88 -15.98 1.42
C LYS A 137 -3.37 -16.33 2.83
N ASP A 138 -3.55 -17.61 3.13
CA ASP A 138 -4.02 -18.06 4.44
C ASP A 138 -2.93 -17.84 5.52
N VAL A 139 -1.68 -18.07 5.17
CA VAL A 139 -0.54 -17.79 6.05
C VAL A 139 -0.41 -16.28 6.27
N PHE A 140 -0.58 -15.49 5.21
CA PHE A 140 -0.58 -14.02 5.31
C PHE A 140 -1.66 -13.54 6.28
N GLN A 141 -2.90 -14.05 6.16
CA GLN A 141 -4.00 -13.70 7.07
C GLN A 141 -3.67 -14.04 8.53
N LEU A 142 -3.08 -15.23 8.77
CA LEU A 142 -2.64 -15.59 10.12
C LEU A 142 -1.60 -14.61 10.68
N TYR A 143 -0.65 -14.16 9.86
CA TYR A 143 0.37 -13.20 10.28
C TYR A 143 -0.24 -11.84 10.62
N ILE A 144 -1.03 -11.26 9.74
CA ILE A 144 -1.59 -9.92 9.99
C ILE A 144 -2.52 -9.90 11.20
N LYS A 145 -3.24 -10.99 11.48
CA LYS A 145 -4.08 -11.12 12.70
C LYS A 145 -3.27 -11.07 14.00
N THR A 146 -1.97 -11.34 13.95
CA THR A 146 -1.11 -11.21 15.13
C THR A 146 -0.55 -9.80 15.34
N LEU A 147 -0.78 -8.88 14.39
CA LEU A 147 -0.45 -7.47 14.57
C LEU A 147 -1.26 -6.87 15.73
N PRO A 148 -0.66 -6.02 16.55
CA PRO A 148 -1.34 -5.44 17.71
C PRO A 148 -2.60 -4.66 17.31
N SER A 149 -3.75 -5.06 17.87
CA SER A 149 -5.03 -4.38 17.66
C SER A 149 -5.34 -4.06 16.19
N LEU A 150 -5.17 -5.05 15.31
CA LEU A 150 -5.52 -4.91 13.89
C LEU A 150 -6.99 -4.48 13.76
N MET A 151 -7.22 -3.39 13.06
CA MET A 151 -8.56 -2.81 12.88
C MET A 151 -9.21 -3.31 11.57
N PHE A 152 -8.52 -3.14 10.47
CA PHE A 152 -8.95 -3.48 9.12
C PHE A 152 -7.78 -3.40 8.15
N CYS A 153 -8.02 -3.81 6.91
CA CYS A 153 -7.08 -3.64 5.80
C CYS A 153 -7.62 -2.64 4.78
N LEU A 154 -6.72 -1.90 4.15
CA LEU A 154 -6.99 -1.05 2.99
C LEU A 154 -6.28 -1.64 1.77
N HIS A 155 -6.94 -1.60 0.61
CA HIS A 155 -6.32 -1.99 -0.64
C HIS A 155 -6.76 -1.08 -1.80
N ALA A 156 -6.04 -1.20 -2.91
CA ALA A 156 -6.36 -0.52 -4.17
C ALA A 156 -6.58 -1.56 -5.29
N HIS A 157 -5.99 -1.37 -6.46
CA HIS A 157 -5.94 -2.24 -7.62
C HIS A 157 -7.30 -2.49 -8.32
N ASN A 158 -8.36 -2.82 -7.60
CA ASN A 158 -9.63 -3.25 -8.18
C ASN A 158 -10.46 -2.12 -8.81
N HIS A 159 -10.04 -0.87 -8.71
CA HIS A 159 -10.71 0.33 -9.22
C HIS A 159 -12.21 0.42 -8.85
N CYS A 160 -12.57 -0.06 -7.67
CA CYS A 160 -13.93 -0.01 -7.16
C CYS A 160 -13.95 0.18 -5.65
N VAL A 161 -14.98 0.83 -5.16
CA VAL A 161 -15.22 0.92 -3.71
C VAL A 161 -15.80 -0.41 -3.24
N SER A 162 -15.16 -1.04 -2.28
CA SER A 162 -15.56 -2.34 -1.76
C SER A 162 -15.32 -2.44 -0.25
N ALA A 163 -16.03 -3.39 0.38
CA ALA A 163 -15.77 -3.81 1.76
C ALA A 163 -16.15 -5.30 1.85
N ALA A 164 -15.18 -6.14 2.21
CA ALA A 164 -15.39 -7.58 2.28
C ALA A 164 -14.60 -8.22 3.43
N ASP A 165 -15.23 -9.18 4.11
CA ASP A 165 -14.54 -10.11 5.00
C ASP A 165 -14.05 -11.29 4.15
N LEU A 166 -12.82 -11.21 3.64
CA LEU A 166 -12.29 -12.16 2.66
C LEU A 166 -12.04 -13.57 3.24
N PHE A 167 -11.93 -13.69 4.55
CA PHE A 167 -11.58 -14.91 5.26
C PHE A 167 -12.64 -15.34 6.28
N GLU A 168 -13.79 -14.66 6.31
CA GLU A 168 -14.91 -14.92 7.24
C GLU A 168 -14.44 -14.93 8.71
N ASP A 169 -13.53 -14.02 9.08
CA ASP A 169 -12.89 -13.99 10.39
C ASP A 169 -12.99 -12.63 11.10
N GLY A 170 -13.78 -11.74 10.56
CA GLY A 170 -14.11 -10.42 11.13
C GLY A 170 -13.14 -9.31 10.71
N ILE A 171 -12.11 -9.58 9.92
CA ILE A 171 -11.21 -8.56 9.37
C ILE A 171 -11.73 -8.08 8.03
N ILE A 172 -12.10 -6.82 7.97
CA ILE A 172 -12.64 -6.21 6.75
C ILE A 172 -11.51 -5.65 5.89
N TYR A 173 -11.57 -5.94 4.60
CA TYR A 173 -10.75 -5.35 3.56
C TYR A 173 -11.57 -4.29 2.81
N TYR A 174 -11.10 -3.05 2.87
CA TYR A 174 -11.72 -1.90 2.18
C TYR A 174 -10.90 -1.56 0.94
N GLY A 175 -11.57 -1.40 -0.22
CA GLY A 175 -10.99 -1.00 -1.48
C GLY A 175 -11.63 0.26 -2.06
#